data_af0f4af88ddd0afd872fd0973c7028c1
#
_entry.id   af0f4af88ddd0afd872fd0973c7028c1
#
_cell.length_a   1.000
_cell.length_b   1.000
_cell.length_c   1.000
_cell.angle_alpha   90.00
_cell.angle_beta   90.00
_cell.angle_gamma   90.00
#
_symmetry.space_group_name_H-M   'P 1'
#
loop_
_entity.id
_entity.type
_entity.pdbx_description
1 polymer ?
#
loop_
_entity_poly.entity_id
_entity_poly.type
_entity_poly.pdbx_seq_one_letter_code
_entity_poly.pdbx_strand_id
1 'polypeptide(L)'
;AYHEAALRQGLNDSSSRILYALCELGSPASLRAVCESTGLSKQTVNSALRKLEADGILYLEPSGARSKRVCLTEAGLRVADATAGRLIRLENSIFDEWPAEDVQQYLGLMERYLQAFRCKLPELGGQE
;
A
#
# COMPACT_ATOMS: atom_id res chain seq x y z
N ALA A 1 10.19 -11.86 -0.72
CA ALA A 1 8.85 -12.48 -0.85
C ALA A 1 7.86 -11.56 -1.57
N TYR A 2 7.69 -10.31 -1.12
CA TYR A 2 6.70 -9.40 -1.74
C TYR A 2 7.08 -8.99 -3.16
N HIS A 3 8.37 -8.84 -3.43
CA HIS A 3 8.83 -8.59 -4.80
C HIS A 3 8.46 -9.76 -5.71
N GLU A 4 8.66 -10.96 -5.24
CA GLU A 4 8.29 -12.16 -5.99
C GLU A 4 6.79 -12.25 -6.19
N ALA A 5 6.01 -11.91 -5.17
CA ALA A 5 4.54 -11.89 -5.28
C ALA A 5 4.10 -10.90 -6.36
N ALA A 6 4.69 -9.71 -6.38
CA ALA A 6 4.37 -8.71 -7.39
C ALA A 6 4.68 -9.23 -8.80
N LEU A 7 5.85 -9.84 -8.98
CA LEU A 7 6.24 -10.41 -10.28
C LEU A 7 5.27 -11.48 -10.73
N ARG A 8 4.86 -12.38 -9.82
CA ARG A 8 3.91 -13.44 -10.15
C ARG A 8 2.54 -12.89 -10.55
N GLN A 9 2.22 -11.70 -10.10
CA GLN A 9 0.96 -11.03 -10.44
C GLN A 9 1.08 -10.08 -11.63
N GLY A 10 2.27 -10.04 -12.26
CA GLY A 10 2.50 -9.18 -13.42
C GLY A 10 2.64 -7.71 -13.08
N LEU A 11 3.03 -7.39 -11.86
CA LEU A 11 3.16 -6.02 -11.38
C LEU A 11 4.61 -5.72 -11.02
N ASN A 12 4.98 -4.43 -11.10
CA ASN A 12 6.22 -4.00 -10.47
C ASN A 12 5.94 -3.65 -9.00
N ASP A 13 7.00 -3.45 -8.23
CA ASP A 13 6.86 -3.23 -6.78
C ASP A 13 6.04 -2.00 -6.44
N SER A 14 6.25 -0.91 -7.16
CA SER A 14 5.54 0.35 -6.90
C SER A 14 4.04 0.21 -7.17
N SER A 15 3.68 -0.38 -8.32
CA SER A 15 2.28 -0.61 -8.67
C SER A 15 1.61 -1.56 -7.67
N SER A 16 2.32 -2.61 -7.27
CA SER A 16 1.82 -3.57 -6.28
C SER A 16 1.51 -2.88 -4.96
N ARG A 17 2.42 -2.04 -4.48
CA ARG A 17 2.23 -1.31 -3.21
C ARG A 17 1.07 -0.32 -3.29
N ILE A 18 0.92 0.36 -4.42
CA ILE A 18 -0.17 1.32 -4.59
C ILE A 18 -1.52 0.61 -4.60
N LEU A 19 -1.64 -0.48 -5.35
CA LEU A 19 -2.88 -1.24 -5.37
C LEU A 19 -3.20 -1.83 -4.00
N TYR A 20 -2.19 -2.29 -3.28
CA TYR A 20 -2.35 -2.78 -1.91
C TYR A 20 -2.88 -1.67 -1.00
N ALA A 21 -2.29 -0.48 -1.08
CA ALA A 21 -2.72 0.66 -0.28
C ALA A 21 -4.17 1.04 -0.60
N LEU A 22 -4.55 1.02 -1.88
CA LEU A 22 -5.92 1.35 -2.27
C LEU A 22 -6.92 0.31 -1.77
N CYS A 23 -6.53 -0.96 -1.70
CA CYS A 23 -7.39 -1.98 -1.11
C CYS A 23 -7.60 -1.74 0.38
N GLU A 24 -6.57 -1.30 1.09
CA GLU A 24 -6.67 -1.05 2.52
C GLU A 24 -7.36 0.26 2.85
N LEU A 25 -7.03 1.33 2.11
CA LEU A 25 -7.59 2.65 2.35
C LEU A 25 -9.00 2.81 1.80
N GLY A 26 -9.32 2.03 0.78
CA GLY A 26 -10.55 2.22 0.01
C GLY A 26 -10.33 3.21 -1.13
N SER A 27 -11.23 3.18 -2.10
CA SER A 27 -11.23 4.11 -3.22
C SER A 27 -12.51 4.95 -3.15
N PRO A 28 -12.43 6.26 -3.25
CA PRO A 28 -11.24 7.07 -3.49
C PRO A 28 -10.37 7.24 -2.25
N ALA A 29 -9.07 7.43 -2.46
CA ALA A 29 -8.14 7.72 -1.37
C ALA A 29 -7.32 8.95 -1.73
N SER A 30 -6.96 9.75 -0.74
CA SER A 30 -6.16 10.94 -1.00
C SER A 30 -4.77 10.53 -1.48
N LEU A 31 -4.19 11.33 -2.37
CA LEU A 31 -2.83 11.08 -2.84
C LEU A 31 -1.85 11.05 -1.67
N ARG A 32 -2.06 11.93 -0.70
CA ARG A 32 -1.23 11.98 0.50
C ARG A 32 -1.30 10.68 1.28
N ALA A 33 -2.49 10.13 1.46
CA ALA A 33 -2.67 8.87 2.18
C ALA A 33 -2.00 7.71 1.45
N VAL A 34 -2.05 7.70 0.12
CA VAL A 34 -1.36 6.68 -0.68
C VAL A 34 0.14 6.78 -0.49
N CYS A 35 0.70 7.99 -0.53
CA CYS A 35 2.13 8.18 -0.29
C CYS A 35 2.53 7.71 1.11
N GLU A 36 1.76 8.09 2.12
CA GLU A 36 2.05 7.71 3.50
C GLU A 36 1.94 6.20 3.71
N SER A 37 0.92 5.59 3.14
CA SER A 37 0.69 4.16 3.30
C SER A 37 1.74 3.31 2.59
N THR A 38 2.19 3.74 1.41
CA THR A 38 3.18 2.99 0.65
C THR A 38 4.61 3.22 1.13
N GLY A 39 4.87 4.35 1.77
CA GLY A 39 6.23 4.74 2.14
C GLY A 39 7.11 5.09 0.96
N LEU A 40 6.55 5.18 -0.24
CA LEU A 40 7.31 5.53 -1.45
C LEU A 40 7.44 7.05 -1.56
N SER A 41 8.47 7.49 -2.28
CA SER A 41 8.63 8.91 -2.55
C SER A 41 7.48 9.40 -3.43
N LYS A 42 7.17 10.68 -3.32
CA LYS A 42 6.11 11.28 -4.14
C LYS A 42 6.39 11.10 -5.62
N GLN A 43 7.66 11.21 -6.02
CA GLN A 43 8.05 11.05 -7.42
C GLN A 43 7.78 9.62 -7.90
N THR A 44 8.12 8.62 -7.10
CA THR A 44 7.89 7.22 -7.42
C THR A 44 6.39 6.92 -7.52
N VAL A 45 5.61 7.45 -6.56
CA VAL A 45 4.16 7.29 -6.59
C VAL A 45 3.58 7.91 -7.86
N ASN A 46 3.98 9.13 -8.18
CA ASN A 46 3.46 9.82 -9.37
C ASN A 46 3.77 9.05 -10.66
N SER A 47 4.98 8.50 -10.77
CA SER A 47 5.36 7.71 -11.95
C SER A 47 4.52 6.44 -12.08
N ALA A 48 4.32 5.75 -10.98
CA ALA A 48 3.51 4.54 -10.98
C ALA A 48 2.04 4.84 -11.25
N LEU A 49 1.52 5.95 -10.70
CA LEU A 49 0.15 6.35 -10.94
C LEU A 49 -0.10 6.68 -12.41
N ARG A 50 0.86 7.34 -13.07
CA ARG A 50 0.73 7.63 -14.50
C ARG A 50 0.62 6.35 -15.33
N LYS A 51 1.40 5.34 -14.99
CA LYS A 51 1.36 4.07 -15.68
C LYS A 51 0.01 3.37 -15.45
N LEU A 52 -0.45 3.34 -14.21
CA LEU A 52 -1.73 2.72 -13.88
C LEU A 52 -2.89 3.48 -14.52
N GLU A 53 -2.79 4.80 -14.61
CA GLU A 53 -3.78 5.61 -15.29
C GLU A 53 -3.81 5.32 -16.79
N ALA A 54 -2.64 5.22 -17.41
CA ALA A 54 -2.53 4.88 -18.82
C ALA A 54 -3.12 3.50 -19.13
N ASP A 55 -3.03 2.57 -18.17
CA ASP A 55 -3.59 1.23 -18.31
C ASP A 55 -5.09 1.18 -17.98
N GLY A 56 -5.70 2.31 -17.66
CA GLY A 56 -7.13 2.38 -17.38
C GLY A 56 -7.53 1.81 -16.02
N ILE A 57 -6.58 1.67 -15.10
CA ILE A 57 -6.82 1.07 -13.79
C ILE A 57 -7.33 2.09 -12.79
N LEU A 58 -6.86 3.33 -12.90
CA LEU A 58 -7.24 4.39 -11.98
C LEU A 58 -7.26 5.73 -12.69
N TYR A 59 -7.78 6.74 -12.00
CA TYR A 59 -7.72 8.12 -12.45
C TYR A 59 -7.55 9.02 -11.23
N LEU A 60 -7.04 10.21 -11.48
CA LEU A 60 -6.85 11.22 -10.45
C LEU A 60 -7.96 12.26 -10.55
N GLU A 61 -8.48 12.66 -9.41
CA GLU A 61 -9.59 13.61 -9.31
C GLU A 61 -9.18 14.76 -8.39
N PRO A 62 -9.40 16.02 -8.77
CA PRO A 62 -9.11 17.13 -7.87
C PRO A 62 -9.94 17.05 -6.61
N SER A 63 -9.32 17.40 -5.48
CA SER A 63 -9.98 17.41 -4.18
C SER A 63 -9.50 18.65 -3.43
N GLY A 64 -10.18 19.78 -3.64
CA GLY A 64 -9.74 21.06 -3.11
C GLY A 64 -8.72 21.72 -4.01
N ALA A 65 -8.08 22.77 -3.52
CA ALA A 65 -7.24 23.65 -4.34
C ALA A 65 -5.93 22.99 -4.78
N ARG A 66 -5.35 22.12 -3.97
CA ARG A 66 -4.03 21.53 -4.24
C ARG A 66 -3.98 20.04 -3.96
N SER A 67 -5.12 19.44 -3.68
CA SER A 67 -5.20 18.05 -3.32
C SER A 67 -5.76 17.24 -4.48
N LYS A 68 -5.39 15.96 -4.51
CA LYS A 68 -5.93 15.01 -5.49
C LYS A 68 -6.35 13.73 -4.78
N ARG A 69 -7.32 13.06 -5.37
CA ARG A 69 -7.74 11.74 -4.91
C ARG A 69 -7.43 10.72 -5.99
N VAL A 70 -7.05 9.55 -5.55
CA VAL A 70 -6.79 8.40 -6.43
C VAL A 70 -8.04 7.55 -6.42
N CYS A 71 -8.61 7.34 -7.60
CA CYS A 71 -9.87 6.62 -7.76
C CYS A 71 -9.66 5.42 -8.68
N LEU A 72 -10.06 4.24 -8.24
CA LEU A 72 -10.03 3.07 -9.10
C LEU A 72 -11.19 3.12 -10.09
N THR A 73 -10.91 2.78 -11.33
CA THR A 73 -11.97 2.57 -12.33
C THR A 73 -12.66 1.25 -12.03
N GLU A 74 -13.75 0.96 -12.73
CA GLU A 74 -14.43 -0.34 -12.62
C GLU A 74 -13.46 -1.47 -12.96
N ALA A 75 -12.71 -1.33 -14.05
CA ALA A 75 -11.67 -2.29 -14.42
C ALA A 75 -10.59 -2.36 -13.34
N GLY A 76 -10.21 -1.22 -12.77
CA GLY A 76 -9.22 -1.15 -11.71
C GLY A 76 -9.64 -1.85 -10.43
N LEU A 77 -10.92 -1.78 -10.09
CA LEU A 77 -11.45 -2.51 -8.94
C LEU A 77 -11.26 -4.02 -9.11
N ARG A 78 -11.51 -4.51 -10.32
CA ARG A 78 -11.31 -5.93 -10.62
C ARG A 78 -9.84 -6.33 -10.56
N VAL A 79 -8.96 -5.51 -11.13
CA VAL A 79 -7.52 -5.76 -11.11
C VAL A 79 -6.99 -5.72 -9.67
N ALA A 80 -7.41 -4.72 -8.90
CA ALA A 80 -6.97 -4.59 -7.50
C ALA A 80 -7.41 -5.80 -6.67
N ASP A 81 -8.66 -6.25 -6.86
CA ASP A 81 -9.15 -7.42 -6.13
C ASP A 81 -8.40 -8.70 -6.52
N ALA A 82 -8.10 -8.86 -7.79
CA ALA A 82 -7.41 -10.05 -8.30
C ALA A 82 -5.92 -10.06 -7.95
N THR A 83 -5.33 -8.93 -7.62
CA THR A 83 -3.89 -8.82 -7.29
C THR A 83 -3.69 -8.51 -5.81
N ALA A 84 -3.81 -7.26 -5.42
CA ALA A 84 -3.60 -6.84 -4.04
C ALA A 84 -4.61 -7.48 -3.09
N GLY A 85 -5.87 -7.55 -3.49
CA GLY A 85 -6.90 -8.20 -2.68
C GLY A 85 -6.58 -9.66 -2.43
N ARG A 86 -6.12 -10.36 -3.47
CA ARG A 86 -5.71 -11.76 -3.34
C ARG A 86 -4.52 -11.91 -2.41
N LEU A 87 -3.56 -10.99 -2.50
CA LEU A 87 -2.40 -11.00 -1.61
C LEU A 87 -2.82 -10.80 -0.16
N ILE A 88 -3.72 -9.86 0.10
CA ILE A 88 -4.23 -9.61 1.44
C ILE A 88 -4.94 -10.86 1.99
N ARG A 89 -5.74 -11.52 1.18
CA ARG A 89 -6.41 -12.76 1.59
C ARG A 89 -5.40 -13.86 1.88
N LEU A 90 -4.33 -13.93 1.10
CA LEU A 90 -3.26 -14.89 1.34
C LEU A 90 -2.57 -14.62 2.68
N GLU A 91 -2.25 -13.36 2.96
CA GLU A 91 -1.65 -12.97 4.24
C GLU A 91 -2.55 -13.35 5.41
N ASN A 92 -3.84 -13.05 5.28
CA ASN A 92 -4.80 -13.37 6.33
C ASN A 92 -4.91 -14.88 6.55
N SER A 93 -4.82 -15.67 5.49
CA SER A 93 -4.88 -17.13 5.59
C SER A 93 -3.73 -17.71 6.39
N ILE A 94 -2.58 -17.04 6.39
CA ILE A 94 -1.44 -17.46 7.20
C ILE A 94 -1.79 -17.34 8.69
N PHE A 95 -2.38 -16.21 9.06
CA PHE A 95 -2.78 -16.00 10.46
C PHE A 95 -3.94 -16.91 10.91
N ASP A 96 -4.78 -17.32 9.97
CA ASP A 96 -5.88 -18.24 10.28
C ASP A 96 -5.37 -19.59 10.76
N GLU A 97 -4.14 -19.95 10.40
CA GLU A 97 -3.53 -21.22 10.82
C GLU A 97 -2.85 -21.11 12.20
N TRP A 98 -2.73 -19.91 12.73
CA TRP A 98 -2.08 -19.68 14.02
C TRP A 98 -3.13 -19.61 15.14
N PRO A 99 -2.77 -20.04 16.37
CA PRO A 99 -3.63 -19.77 17.53
C PRO A 99 -3.86 -18.27 17.68
N ALA A 100 -5.06 -17.89 18.11
CA ALA A 100 -5.41 -16.46 18.26
C ALA A 100 -4.44 -15.72 19.17
N GLU A 101 -3.95 -16.39 20.23
CA GLU A 101 -2.96 -15.81 21.13
C GLU A 101 -1.68 -15.41 20.41
N ASP A 102 -1.20 -16.29 19.52
CA ASP A 102 0.04 -16.04 18.79
C ASP A 102 -0.11 -14.89 17.82
N VAL A 103 -1.25 -14.78 17.17
CA VAL A 103 -1.52 -13.65 16.26
C VAL A 103 -1.50 -12.33 17.03
N GLN A 104 -2.21 -12.29 18.17
CA GLN A 104 -2.26 -11.09 19.00
C GLN A 104 -0.89 -10.71 19.53
N GLN A 105 -0.13 -11.69 19.96
CA GLN A 105 1.21 -11.47 20.46
C GLN A 105 2.14 -10.94 19.37
N TYR A 106 2.07 -11.54 18.19
CA TYR A 106 2.89 -11.11 17.06
C TYR A 106 2.56 -9.67 16.66
N LEU A 107 1.28 -9.35 16.49
CA LEU A 107 0.86 -8.01 16.10
C LEU A 107 1.22 -6.97 17.16
N GLY A 108 1.05 -7.31 18.42
CA GLY A 108 1.41 -6.43 19.52
C GLY A 108 2.90 -6.15 19.59
N LEU A 109 3.72 -7.17 19.36
CA LEU A 109 5.17 -7.02 19.34
C LEU A 109 5.62 -6.20 18.14
N MET A 110 5.02 -6.40 16.97
CA MET A 110 5.31 -5.61 15.77
C MET A 110 4.98 -4.15 15.98
N GLU A 111 3.83 -3.86 16.56
CA GLU A 111 3.43 -2.49 16.84
C GLU A 111 4.39 -1.82 17.81
N ARG A 112 4.79 -2.55 18.85
CA ARG A 112 5.77 -2.07 19.83
C ARG A 112 7.11 -1.78 19.17
N TYR A 113 7.55 -2.65 18.27
CA TYR A 113 8.78 -2.46 17.53
C TYR A 113 8.70 -1.22 16.64
N LEU A 114 7.62 -1.08 15.88
CA LEU A 114 7.44 0.06 14.97
C LEU A 114 7.39 1.38 15.73
N GLN A 115 6.73 1.39 16.87
CA GLN A 115 6.65 2.59 17.70
C GLN A 115 8.02 2.99 18.22
N ALA A 116 8.78 2.01 18.70
CA ALA A 116 10.16 2.26 19.17
C ALA A 116 11.05 2.75 18.03
N PHE A 117 10.89 2.15 16.85
CA PHE A 117 11.64 2.55 15.67
C PHE A 117 11.34 4.00 15.30
N ARG A 118 10.06 4.38 15.28
CA ARG A 118 9.67 5.76 14.98
C ARG A 118 10.26 6.76 15.94
N CYS A 119 10.31 6.40 17.22
CA CYS A 119 10.91 7.28 18.23
C CYS A 119 12.40 7.49 18.03
N LYS A 120 13.07 6.52 17.41
CA LYS A 120 14.52 6.59 17.19
C LYS A 120 14.89 7.13 15.81
N LEU A 121 13.93 7.28 14.91
CA LEU A 121 14.20 7.78 13.56
C LEU A 121 14.95 9.10 13.52
N PRO A 122 14.67 10.09 14.40
CA PRO A 122 15.43 11.34 14.38
C PRO A 122 16.94 11.18 14.57
N GLU A 123 17.36 10.07 15.18
CA GLU A 123 18.79 9.83 15.38
C GLU A 123 19.53 9.56 14.07
N LEU A 124 18.82 9.17 13.01
CA LEU A 124 19.41 8.85 11.71
C LEU A 124 19.70 10.09 10.88
N GLY A 125 18.89 11.13 11.01
CA GLY A 125 19.03 12.33 10.20
C GLY A 125 19.60 13.52 10.92
N GLY A 126 20.12 13.32 12.11
CA GLY A 126 20.49 14.41 12.99
C GLY A 126 21.81 15.11 12.70
N GLN A 127 22.51 14.70 11.65
CA GLN A 127 23.85 15.25 11.38
C GLN A 127 23.84 16.48 10.50
N GLU A 128 22.72 16.88 10.01
CA GLU A 128 22.70 18.03 9.10
C GLU A 128 23.03 19.32 9.76
#